data_2db7052e5b5ea3cde8b51d471518e31d
#
_entry.id   2db7052e5b5ea3cde8b51d471518e31d
#
_cell.length_a   1.000
_cell.length_b   1.000
_cell.length_c   1.000
_cell.angle_alpha   90.00
_cell.angle_beta   90.00
_cell.angle_gamma   90.00
#
_symmetry.space_group_name_H-M   'P 1'
#
loop_
_entity.id
_entity.type
_entity.pdbx_description
1 polymer ?
#
loop_
_entity_poly.entity_id
_entity_poly.type
_entity_poly.pdbx_seq_one_letter_code
_entity_poly.pdbx_strand_id
1 'polypeptide(L)'
;MIAQSPPIVSLQPPKDVSITDIEAELSRIWQSYNSDANGDVLAATRATTFTFLVYEPEETQLLLSALGFYNGPIDGIAGPQTLSAIKDAQKAYGIEISGKADEETLDRLREAYAQKRSNSNSDSNQKVNYSNNRGFVVADAIAASNPCRIIALCPITGEDTGVTAQVSAYCPMNKQNHNTLICCEYITIQGTATALERIGGMISALTIGELPKFLWWKATPDPDNILFKRLAGICNSVIFDSSSFSEPEDDLARIQGLIEQGIHIADLNWRRLAAWQELTAEAFDPPERRDALIEVDRVTINYEKGNPTQALMFLGWLASRLKWRPVSYEKEGGDYDLKRIKFVSSSQRTIEAELAGIPTADWGEIPGDLIAIKLTSTNLEADCCTVLCSETTGCMRMEAGGGAQACRIQQVSALADQKAEFLLSEQLRRWGRDVLWEESLTVTAEIIKLGNR
;
A
#
# COMPACT_ATOMS: atom_id res chain seq x y z
N MET A 1 1.31 -1.25 23.06
CA MET A 1 -0.15 -1.33 23.35
C MET A 1 -0.84 -0.99 22.05
N ILE A 2 -1.41 -1.99 21.38
CA ILE A 2 -2.22 -1.80 20.18
C ILE A 2 -3.46 -1.05 20.63
N ALA A 3 -3.61 0.20 20.23
CA ALA A 3 -4.81 0.97 20.49
C ALA A 3 -5.95 0.32 19.70
N GLN A 4 -6.88 -0.34 20.39
CA GLN A 4 -8.10 -0.83 19.77
C GLN A 4 -8.86 0.38 19.20
N SER A 5 -9.24 0.31 17.92
CA SER A 5 -10.08 1.31 17.30
C SER A 5 -11.36 1.49 18.13
N PRO A 6 -11.83 2.73 18.34
CA PRO A 6 -13.06 2.96 19.08
C PRO A 6 -14.25 2.28 18.37
N PRO A 7 -15.24 1.80 19.10
CA PRO A 7 -16.43 1.19 18.51
C PRO A 7 -17.15 2.21 17.61
N ILE A 8 -17.66 1.73 16.48
CA ILE A 8 -18.35 2.54 15.48
C ILE A 8 -19.85 2.29 15.56
N VAL A 9 -20.63 3.37 15.49
CA VAL A 9 -22.07 3.34 15.40
C VAL A 9 -22.49 3.63 13.96
N SER A 10 -23.26 2.71 13.38
CA SER A 10 -23.91 2.95 12.09
C SER A 10 -25.15 3.80 12.30
N LEU A 11 -25.14 5.04 11.81
CA LEU A 11 -26.33 5.88 11.77
C LEU A 11 -27.25 5.47 10.63
N GLN A 12 -26.65 5.22 9.47
CA GLN A 12 -27.37 4.76 8.29
C GLN A 12 -26.58 3.59 7.69
N PRO A 13 -27.16 2.37 7.71
CA PRO A 13 -26.59 1.25 6.96
C PRO A 13 -26.60 1.54 5.45
N PRO A 14 -25.82 0.81 4.65
CA PRO A 14 -25.79 0.99 3.20
C PRO A 14 -27.18 0.99 2.60
N LYS A 15 -27.51 2.05 1.86
CA LYS A 15 -28.79 2.25 1.19
C LYS A 15 -28.53 2.50 -0.29
N ASP A 16 -29.22 1.73 -1.15
CA ASP A 16 -29.17 1.92 -2.59
C ASP A 16 -29.78 3.26 -2.99
N VAL A 17 -29.09 3.97 -3.87
CA VAL A 17 -29.52 5.27 -4.39
C VAL A 17 -29.16 5.41 -5.86
N SER A 18 -29.90 6.24 -6.59
CA SER A 18 -29.45 6.68 -7.91
C SER A 18 -28.21 7.56 -7.74
N ILE A 19 -27.26 7.47 -8.69
CA ILE A 19 -26.04 8.30 -8.65
C ILE A 19 -26.35 9.81 -8.64
N THR A 20 -27.48 10.22 -9.22
CA THR A 20 -27.95 11.62 -9.22
C THR A 20 -28.53 12.04 -7.88
N ASP A 21 -28.96 11.11 -7.06
CA ASP A 21 -29.65 11.36 -5.80
C ASP A 21 -28.76 11.25 -4.57
N ILE A 22 -27.48 10.92 -4.74
CA ILE A 22 -26.51 10.72 -3.64
C ILE A 22 -26.50 11.93 -2.69
N GLU A 23 -26.32 13.14 -3.18
CA GLU A 23 -26.28 14.35 -2.33
C GLU A 23 -27.62 14.66 -1.66
N ALA A 24 -28.72 14.37 -2.34
CA ALA A 24 -30.05 14.55 -1.76
C ALA A 24 -30.30 13.57 -0.61
N GLU A 25 -29.86 12.31 -0.77
CA GLU A 25 -29.99 11.31 0.27
C GLU A 25 -29.08 11.59 1.47
N LEU A 26 -27.82 11.95 1.23
CA LEU A 26 -26.92 12.40 2.30
C LEU A 26 -27.50 13.57 3.06
N SER A 27 -28.10 14.54 2.37
CA SER A 27 -28.77 15.69 3.01
C SER A 27 -29.95 15.26 3.87
N ARG A 28 -30.76 14.26 3.44
CA ARG A 28 -31.86 13.71 4.24
C ARG A 28 -31.35 13.01 5.50
N ILE A 29 -30.26 12.23 5.39
CA ILE A 29 -29.66 11.57 6.56
C ILE A 29 -29.31 12.63 7.60
N TRP A 30 -28.60 13.70 7.23
CA TRP A 30 -28.19 14.74 8.19
C TRP A 30 -29.36 15.54 8.74
N GLN A 31 -30.39 15.80 7.95
CA GLN A 31 -31.59 16.49 8.42
C GLN A 31 -32.36 15.67 9.48
N SER A 32 -32.41 14.34 9.33
CA SER A 32 -33.09 13.47 10.31
C SER A 32 -32.42 13.45 11.67
N TYR A 33 -31.08 13.56 11.73
CA TYR A 33 -30.32 13.58 12.98
C TYR A 33 -30.16 14.99 13.61
N ASN A 34 -30.39 16.06 12.86
CA ASN A 34 -30.37 17.43 13.38
C ASN A 34 -31.74 17.89 13.93
N SER A 35 -32.83 17.18 13.58
CA SER A 35 -34.18 17.60 13.95
C SER A 35 -34.66 17.07 15.32
N ASP A 36 -33.98 16.07 15.92
CA ASP A 36 -34.36 15.51 17.20
C ASP A 36 -33.81 16.33 18.39
N ALA A 37 -34.30 17.57 18.51
CA ALA A 37 -33.95 18.50 19.60
C ALA A 37 -34.58 18.14 20.96
N ASN A 38 -35.14 16.95 21.14
CA ASN A 38 -35.70 16.47 22.40
C ASN A 38 -34.70 15.55 23.13
N GLY A 39 -33.74 16.13 23.78
CA GLY A 39 -33.12 15.77 25.06
C GLY A 39 -32.35 14.45 25.22
N ASP A 40 -32.52 13.42 24.39
CA ASP A 40 -31.94 12.09 24.60
C ASP A 40 -31.22 11.49 23.38
N VAL A 41 -31.07 12.20 22.29
CA VAL A 41 -30.40 11.69 21.08
C VAL A 41 -29.02 12.35 20.93
N LEU A 42 -27.99 11.53 20.77
CA LEU A 42 -26.62 11.96 20.45
C LEU A 42 -26.66 12.82 19.18
N ALA A 43 -26.29 14.10 19.30
CA ALA A 43 -26.19 14.99 18.15
C ALA A 43 -25.09 14.47 17.21
N ALA A 44 -25.45 14.11 15.99
CA ALA A 44 -24.50 13.68 14.96
C ALA A 44 -24.22 14.81 13.98
N THR A 45 -22.95 15.09 13.74
CA THR A 45 -22.50 16.15 12.84
C THR A 45 -21.66 15.54 11.71
N ARG A 46 -21.93 15.97 10.49
CA ARG A 46 -21.15 15.65 9.30
C ARG A 46 -19.71 16.12 9.43
N ALA A 47 -18.75 15.27 9.14
CA ALA A 47 -17.36 15.67 9.02
C ALA A 47 -17.13 16.45 7.71
N THR A 48 -16.49 17.62 7.82
CA THR A 48 -16.14 18.47 6.68
C THR A 48 -14.65 18.79 6.71
N THR A 49 -13.83 17.72 6.74
CA THR A 49 -12.37 17.83 6.87
C THR A 49 -11.66 17.68 5.53
N PHE A 50 -11.95 16.59 4.81
CA PHE A 50 -11.40 16.28 3.49
C PHE A 50 -12.28 15.25 2.76
N THR A 51 -12.02 15.02 1.49
CA THR A 51 -12.60 13.90 0.73
C THR A 51 -11.52 12.84 0.47
N PHE A 52 -11.87 11.60 0.73
CA PHE A 52 -11.02 10.45 0.50
C PHE A 52 -11.63 9.55 -0.59
N LEU A 53 -11.00 9.52 -1.75
CA LEU A 53 -11.36 8.63 -2.85
C LEU A 53 -10.55 7.33 -2.71
N VAL A 54 -11.21 6.20 -2.86
CA VAL A 54 -10.57 4.88 -2.86
C VAL A 54 -10.95 4.17 -4.14
N TYR A 55 -9.99 3.81 -4.96
CA TYR A 55 -10.20 2.92 -6.09
C TYR A 55 -9.78 1.51 -5.68
N GLU A 56 -10.77 0.63 -5.49
CA GLU A 56 -10.54 -0.75 -5.08
C GLU A 56 -10.00 -1.59 -6.25
N PRO A 57 -9.14 -2.59 -5.98
CA PRO A 57 -8.75 -3.52 -7.03
C PRO A 57 -9.94 -4.35 -7.48
N GLU A 58 -9.97 -4.75 -8.75
CA GLU A 58 -10.99 -5.67 -9.22
C GLU A 58 -10.81 -7.05 -8.57
N GLU A 59 -11.89 -7.56 -7.97
CA GLU A 59 -11.82 -8.74 -7.08
C GLU A 59 -11.39 -10.00 -7.81
N THR A 60 -11.91 -10.23 -9.02
CA THR A 60 -11.59 -11.44 -9.78
C THR A 60 -10.11 -11.49 -10.13
N GLN A 61 -9.57 -10.40 -10.66
CA GLN A 61 -8.14 -10.29 -11.00
C GLN A 61 -7.27 -10.44 -9.76
N LEU A 62 -7.68 -9.79 -8.64
CA LEU A 62 -6.96 -9.90 -7.37
C LEU A 62 -6.91 -11.35 -6.85
N LEU A 63 -8.05 -12.04 -6.83
CA LEU A 63 -8.13 -13.43 -6.37
C LEU A 63 -7.34 -14.37 -7.28
N LEU A 64 -7.48 -14.22 -8.60
CA LEU A 64 -6.74 -15.02 -9.58
C LEU A 64 -5.23 -14.81 -9.46
N SER A 65 -4.78 -13.58 -9.25
CA SER A 65 -3.37 -13.25 -9.04
C SER A 65 -2.86 -13.87 -7.74
N ALA A 66 -3.57 -13.69 -6.65
CA ALA A 66 -3.22 -14.26 -5.35
C ALA A 66 -3.16 -15.80 -5.35
N LEU A 67 -3.97 -16.44 -6.18
CA LEU A 67 -4.00 -17.89 -6.35
C LEU A 67 -3.00 -18.42 -7.40
N GLY A 68 -2.33 -17.53 -8.15
CA GLY A 68 -1.31 -17.87 -9.12
C GLY A 68 -1.84 -18.22 -10.53
N PHE A 69 -3.08 -17.91 -10.83
CA PHE A 69 -3.68 -18.09 -12.16
C PHE A 69 -3.49 -16.88 -13.08
N TYR A 70 -3.16 -15.71 -12.53
CA TYR A 70 -3.10 -14.45 -13.25
C TYR A 70 -1.83 -13.66 -12.88
N ASN A 71 -1.11 -13.21 -13.91
CA ASN A 71 0.12 -12.41 -13.76
C ASN A 71 0.01 -11.06 -14.47
N GLY A 72 -1.19 -10.67 -14.90
CA GLY A 72 -1.42 -9.40 -15.57
C GLY A 72 -1.74 -8.26 -14.58
N PRO A 73 -1.95 -7.04 -15.09
CA PRO A 73 -2.30 -5.88 -14.29
C PRO A 73 -3.70 -6.05 -13.65
N ILE A 74 -3.83 -5.59 -12.41
CA ILE A 74 -5.12 -5.54 -11.71
C ILE A 74 -5.76 -4.18 -12.02
N ASP A 75 -6.38 -4.06 -13.20
CA ASP A 75 -6.89 -2.82 -13.79
C ASP A 75 -8.43 -2.76 -13.90
N GLY A 76 -9.09 -3.88 -13.63
CA GLY A 76 -10.55 -4.02 -13.80
C GLY A 76 -10.98 -4.26 -15.26
N ILE A 77 -10.03 -4.49 -16.17
CA ILE A 77 -10.31 -4.75 -17.58
C ILE A 77 -10.30 -6.25 -17.86
N ALA A 78 -11.42 -6.82 -18.25
CA ALA A 78 -11.54 -8.23 -18.61
C ALA A 78 -10.94 -8.50 -20.02
N GLY A 79 -9.60 -8.46 -20.10
CA GLY A 79 -8.85 -8.77 -21.29
C GLY A 79 -8.69 -10.27 -21.56
N PRO A 80 -8.05 -10.67 -22.69
CA PRO A 80 -7.83 -12.09 -23.02
C PRO A 80 -7.06 -12.87 -21.94
N GLN A 81 -6.12 -12.23 -21.25
CA GLN A 81 -5.37 -12.83 -20.15
C GLN A 81 -6.26 -13.13 -18.95
N THR A 82 -7.14 -12.18 -18.58
CA THR A 82 -8.10 -12.38 -17.47
C THR A 82 -9.06 -13.52 -17.79
N LEU A 83 -9.58 -13.55 -19.04
CA LEU A 83 -10.48 -14.62 -19.48
C LEU A 83 -9.80 -16.00 -19.48
N SER A 84 -8.53 -16.08 -19.87
CA SER A 84 -7.75 -17.31 -19.79
C SER A 84 -7.58 -17.77 -18.35
N ALA A 85 -7.17 -16.85 -17.46
CA ALA A 85 -6.98 -17.12 -16.05
C ALA A 85 -8.25 -17.62 -15.35
N ILE A 86 -9.42 -17.03 -15.69
CA ILE A 86 -10.72 -17.50 -15.18
C ILE A 86 -10.95 -18.95 -15.61
N LYS A 87 -10.76 -19.29 -16.89
CA LYS A 87 -10.93 -20.65 -17.40
C LYS A 87 -10.00 -21.65 -16.74
N ASP A 88 -8.73 -21.26 -16.53
CA ASP A 88 -7.75 -22.11 -15.87
C ASP A 88 -8.13 -22.37 -14.41
N ALA A 89 -8.61 -21.36 -13.70
CA ALA A 89 -9.11 -21.49 -12.35
C ALA A 89 -10.39 -22.37 -12.29
N GLN A 90 -11.37 -22.13 -13.17
CA GLN A 90 -12.59 -22.93 -13.27
C GLN A 90 -12.25 -24.41 -13.51
N LYS A 91 -11.31 -24.69 -14.41
CA LYS A 91 -10.80 -26.04 -14.66
C LYS A 91 -10.13 -26.64 -13.44
N ALA A 92 -9.28 -25.90 -12.74
CA ALA A 92 -8.55 -26.36 -11.56
C ALA A 92 -9.50 -26.70 -10.40
N TYR A 93 -10.58 -25.93 -10.26
CA TYR A 93 -11.57 -26.13 -9.21
C TYR A 93 -12.78 -27.02 -9.59
N GLY A 94 -12.81 -27.52 -10.83
CA GLY A 94 -13.83 -28.49 -11.29
C GLY A 94 -15.23 -27.89 -11.42
N ILE A 95 -15.32 -26.59 -11.71
CA ILE A 95 -16.59 -25.90 -12.02
C ILE A 95 -16.76 -25.70 -13.54
N GLU A 96 -17.93 -25.24 -13.99
CA GLU A 96 -18.20 -25.01 -15.40
C GLU A 96 -17.20 -24.00 -16.02
N ILE A 97 -16.60 -24.37 -17.15
CA ILE A 97 -15.59 -23.52 -17.83
C ILE A 97 -16.30 -22.52 -18.75
N SER A 98 -16.95 -21.53 -18.15
CA SER A 98 -17.66 -20.46 -18.85
C SER A 98 -16.72 -19.33 -19.33
N GLY A 99 -15.57 -19.15 -18.66
CA GLY A 99 -14.69 -17.96 -18.82
C GLY A 99 -15.31 -16.69 -18.26
N LYS A 100 -16.39 -16.77 -17.49
CA LYS A 100 -17.03 -15.65 -16.82
C LYS A 100 -16.78 -15.73 -15.31
N ALA A 101 -16.59 -14.58 -14.67
CA ALA A 101 -16.52 -14.45 -13.22
C ALA A 101 -17.94 -14.38 -12.64
N ASP A 102 -18.71 -15.45 -12.79
CA ASP A 102 -20.03 -15.59 -12.17
C ASP A 102 -19.90 -15.81 -10.65
N GLU A 103 -21.04 -15.80 -9.96
CA GLU A 103 -21.08 -15.91 -8.50
C GLU A 103 -20.47 -17.23 -8.00
N GLU A 104 -20.71 -18.35 -8.70
CA GLU A 104 -20.13 -19.65 -8.37
C GLU A 104 -18.58 -19.62 -8.50
N THR A 105 -18.06 -19.02 -9.58
CA THR A 105 -16.63 -18.84 -9.79
C THR A 105 -16.01 -17.96 -8.70
N LEU A 106 -16.63 -16.82 -8.39
CA LEU A 106 -16.13 -15.91 -7.37
C LEU A 106 -16.13 -16.55 -5.97
N ASP A 107 -17.20 -17.23 -5.60
CA ASP A 107 -17.28 -17.92 -4.31
C ASP A 107 -16.20 -18.99 -4.17
N ARG A 108 -15.94 -19.73 -5.24
CA ARG A 108 -14.89 -20.74 -5.24
C ARG A 108 -13.49 -20.15 -5.13
N LEU A 109 -13.24 -19.03 -5.81
CA LEU A 109 -11.98 -18.30 -5.70
C LEU A 109 -11.79 -17.74 -4.28
N ARG A 110 -12.84 -17.18 -3.67
CA ARG A 110 -12.83 -16.68 -2.28
C ARG A 110 -12.51 -17.77 -1.27
N GLU A 111 -13.16 -18.93 -1.41
CA GLU A 111 -12.90 -20.10 -0.57
C GLU A 111 -11.45 -20.58 -0.69
N ALA A 112 -10.93 -20.72 -1.93
CA ALA A 112 -9.57 -21.16 -2.18
C ALA A 112 -8.54 -20.17 -1.60
N TYR A 113 -8.79 -18.87 -1.74
CA TYR A 113 -7.96 -17.83 -1.16
C TYR A 113 -7.97 -17.86 0.37
N ALA A 114 -9.15 -18.03 0.98
CA ALA A 114 -9.28 -18.18 2.43
C ALA A 114 -8.53 -19.40 2.96
N GLN A 115 -8.60 -20.53 2.25
CA GLN A 115 -7.85 -21.76 2.58
C GLN A 115 -6.34 -21.55 2.46
N LYS A 116 -5.86 -20.88 1.40
CA LYS A 116 -4.44 -20.56 1.23
C LYS A 116 -3.91 -19.72 2.38
N ARG A 117 -4.67 -18.71 2.83
CA ARG A 117 -4.31 -17.88 3.99
C ARG A 117 -4.36 -18.63 5.32
N SER A 118 -5.36 -19.50 5.51
CA SER A 118 -5.47 -20.30 6.75
C SER A 118 -4.33 -21.30 6.91
N ASN A 119 -3.82 -21.83 5.80
CA ASN A 119 -2.67 -22.72 5.79
C ASN A 119 -1.35 -21.96 6.04
N SER A 120 -1.33 -20.66 5.82
CA SER A 120 -0.18 -19.78 6.09
C SER A 120 -0.16 -19.20 7.50
N ASN A 121 -1.31 -19.14 8.20
CA ASN A 121 -1.45 -18.54 9.53
C ASN A 121 -2.15 -19.52 10.49
N SER A 122 -1.41 -20.16 11.37
CA SER A 122 -1.95 -21.07 12.39
C SER A 122 -2.67 -20.39 13.57
N ASP A 123 -2.79 -19.05 13.61
CA ASP A 123 -3.40 -18.33 14.73
C ASP A 123 -4.11 -17.03 14.31
N SER A 124 -5.28 -17.11 13.68
CA SER A 124 -6.29 -16.07 13.86
C SER A 124 -7.67 -16.50 13.35
N ASN A 125 -8.57 -16.77 14.31
CA ASN A 125 -10.00 -17.03 14.11
C ASN A 125 -10.76 -15.74 13.77
N GLN A 126 -10.46 -15.08 12.65
CA GLN A 126 -11.33 -14.06 12.08
C GLN A 126 -11.78 -14.51 10.68
N LYS A 127 -12.97 -15.07 10.60
CA LYS A 127 -13.69 -15.21 9.33
C LYS A 127 -13.99 -13.81 8.80
N VAL A 128 -13.14 -13.31 7.92
CA VAL A 128 -13.43 -12.09 7.16
C VAL A 128 -14.46 -12.43 6.11
N ASN A 129 -15.69 -11.95 6.30
CA ASN A 129 -16.77 -12.05 5.32
C ASN A 129 -16.45 -11.09 4.16
N TYR A 130 -15.86 -11.60 3.08
CA TYR A 130 -15.43 -10.81 1.93
C TYR A 130 -16.58 -10.19 1.12
N SER A 131 -17.80 -10.76 1.18
CA SER A 131 -18.92 -10.31 0.34
C SER A 131 -19.55 -8.97 0.76
N ASN A 132 -19.42 -8.58 2.04
CA ASN A 132 -20.08 -7.36 2.56
C ASN A 132 -19.10 -6.31 3.13
N ASN A 133 -17.78 -6.56 3.19
CA ASN A 133 -16.82 -5.71 3.90
C ASN A 133 -15.81 -4.99 2.99
N ARG A 134 -16.02 -4.94 1.67
CA ARG A 134 -15.19 -4.12 0.78
C ARG A 134 -15.31 -2.66 1.17
N GLY A 135 -14.21 -2.05 1.54
CA GLY A 135 -14.16 -0.67 1.99
C GLY A 135 -14.44 -0.44 3.47
N PHE A 136 -15.12 -1.34 4.19
CA PHE A 136 -15.49 -1.15 5.60
C PHE A 136 -14.28 -1.19 6.55
N VAL A 137 -13.34 -2.11 6.36
CA VAL A 137 -12.17 -2.25 7.26
C VAL A 137 -11.31 -0.99 7.25
N VAL A 138 -11.13 -0.39 6.07
CA VAL A 138 -10.40 0.87 5.92
C VAL A 138 -11.22 2.05 6.44
N ALA A 139 -12.53 2.07 6.14
CA ALA A 139 -13.43 3.10 6.62
C ALA A 139 -13.45 3.17 8.15
N ASP A 140 -13.43 2.05 8.83
CA ASP A 140 -13.44 1.98 10.28
C ASP A 140 -12.18 2.60 10.90
N ALA A 141 -11.01 2.27 10.36
CA ALA A 141 -9.74 2.83 10.84
C ALA A 141 -9.63 4.34 10.56
N ILE A 142 -10.08 4.79 9.38
CA ILE A 142 -10.08 6.20 8.99
C ILE A 142 -11.15 6.96 9.76
N ALA A 143 -12.37 6.44 9.82
CA ALA A 143 -13.49 7.05 10.54
C ALA A 143 -13.17 7.31 12.01
N ALA A 144 -12.43 6.38 12.63
CA ALA A 144 -12.04 6.49 14.02
C ALA A 144 -11.05 7.62 14.30
N SER A 145 -10.14 7.89 13.35
CA SER A 145 -9.02 8.82 13.54
C SER A 145 -9.13 10.10 12.70
N ASN A 146 -9.77 10.03 11.54
CA ASN A 146 -9.86 11.12 10.57
C ASN A 146 -11.24 11.14 9.88
N PRO A 147 -12.32 11.56 10.57
CA PRO A 147 -13.65 11.59 9.98
C PRO A 147 -13.70 12.45 8.72
N CYS A 148 -14.26 11.90 7.63
CA CYS A 148 -14.25 12.53 6.31
C CYS A 148 -15.39 12.01 5.42
N ARG A 149 -15.49 12.51 4.19
CA ARG A 149 -16.29 11.89 3.14
C ARG A 149 -15.42 10.84 2.42
N ILE A 150 -15.88 9.59 2.37
CA ILE A 150 -15.22 8.50 1.65
C ILE A 150 -16.04 8.16 0.39
N ILE A 151 -15.35 8.08 -0.74
CA ILE A 151 -15.94 7.67 -2.02
C ILE A 151 -15.17 6.43 -2.50
N ALA A 152 -15.77 5.26 -2.35
CA ALA A 152 -15.19 4.00 -2.81
C ALA A 152 -15.69 3.66 -4.22
N LEU A 153 -14.77 3.45 -5.13
CA LEU A 153 -14.99 3.05 -6.51
C LEU A 153 -14.62 1.57 -6.61
N CYS A 154 -15.60 0.72 -6.89
CA CYS A 154 -15.45 -0.73 -6.91
C CYS A 154 -15.64 -1.24 -8.34
N PRO A 155 -14.56 -1.42 -9.11
CA PRO A 155 -14.67 -2.01 -10.43
C PRO A 155 -15.11 -3.47 -10.34
N ILE A 156 -15.95 -3.88 -11.29
CA ILE A 156 -16.41 -5.25 -11.44
C ILE A 156 -16.15 -5.74 -12.86
N THR A 157 -15.89 -7.03 -13.00
CA THR A 157 -15.87 -7.69 -14.33
C THR A 157 -17.29 -8.03 -14.77
N GLY A 158 -17.54 -8.07 -16.07
CA GLY A 158 -18.81 -8.48 -16.65
C GLY A 158 -19.36 -7.53 -17.70
N GLU A 159 -20.66 -7.65 -17.98
CA GLU A 159 -21.34 -6.76 -18.92
C GLU A 159 -21.55 -5.38 -18.29
N ASP A 160 -21.39 -4.34 -19.12
CA ASP A 160 -21.62 -2.97 -18.69
C ASP A 160 -23.13 -2.68 -18.59
N THR A 161 -23.67 -2.87 -17.41
CA THR A 161 -25.07 -2.54 -17.08
C THR A 161 -25.23 -1.15 -16.47
N GLY A 162 -24.16 -0.33 -16.48
CA GLY A 162 -24.12 0.96 -15.82
C GLY A 162 -23.44 0.89 -14.45
N VAL A 163 -23.78 1.83 -13.58
CA VAL A 163 -23.25 1.90 -12.21
C VAL A 163 -24.38 1.83 -11.19
N THR A 164 -24.08 1.20 -10.05
CA THR A 164 -24.92 1.24 -8.85
C THR A 164 -24.24 2.09 -7.79
N ALA A 165 -25.01 2.74 -6.94
CA ALA A 165 -24.49 3.54 -5.85
C ALA A 165 -25.21 3.25 -4.53
N GLN A 166 -24.44 3.30 -3.44
CA GLN A 166 -24.93 3.18 -2.07
C GLN A 166 -24.38 4.31 -1.22
N VAL A 167 -25.17 4.76 -0.27
CA VAL A 167 -24.74 5.73 0.75
C VAL A 167 -24.92 5.16 2.14
N SER A 168 -24.00 5.51 3.04
CA SER A 168 -24.07 5.16 4.46
C SER A 168 -23.41 6.23 5.31
N ALA A 169 -23.68 6.22 6.62
CA ALA A 169 -23.10 7.14 7.57
C ALA A 169 -22.66 6.41 8.85
N TYR A 170 -21.44 6.63 9.29
CA TYR A 170 -20.79 5.97 10.42
C TYR A 170 -20.15 6.98 11.36
N CYS A 171 -20.31 6.79 12.66
CA CYS A 171 -19.77 7.65 13.68
C CYS A 171 -18.87 6.86 14.64
N PRO A 172 -17.63 7.25 14.84
CA PRO A 172 -16.79 6.68 15.89
C PRO A 172 -17.30 7.14 17.26
N MET A 173 -17.42 6.19 18.18
CA MET A 173 -17.78 6.48 19.58
C MET A 173 -16.51 6.94 20.33
N ASN A 174 -16.37 8.23 20.52
CA ASN A 174 -15.27 8.77 21.32
C ASN A 174 -15.67 8.79 22.81
N LYS A 175 -14.91 8.09 23.66
CA LYS A 175 -15.20 8.01 25.11
C LYS A 175 -15.12 9.34 25.86
N GLN A 176 -14.59 10.38 25.23
CA GLN A 176 -14.34 11.67 25.87
C GLN A 176 -15.42 12.75 25.60
N ASN A 177 -16.26 12.56 24.57
CA ASN A 177 -17.29 13.54 24.20
C ASN A 177 -18.64 12.87 24.04
N HIS A 178 -19.47 12.87 25.09
CA HIS A 178 -20.74 12.17 25.11
C HIS A 178 -21.87 12.89 24.33
N ASN A 179 -21.68 14.12 23.85
CA ASN A 179 -22.79 14.95 23.36
C ASN A 179 -22.79 15.22 21.86
N THR A 180 -21.69 14.98 21.12
CA THR A 180 -21.66 15.23 19.69
C THR A 180 -20.76 14.22 18.99
N LEU A 181 -21.31 13.47 18.03
CA LEU A 181 -20.57 12.53 17.19
C LEU A 181 -20.19 13.24 15.88
N ILE A 182 -18.90 13.18 15.50
CA ILE A 182 -18.43 13.60 14.18
C ILE A 182 -18.38 12.36 13.30
N CYS A 183 -19.15 12.36 12.22
CA CYS A 183 -19.45 11.17 11.46
C CYS A 183 -18.92 11.23 10.03
N CYS A 184 -18.51 10.07 9.51
CA CYS A 184 -18.12 9.90 8.12
C CYS A 184 -19.33 9.70 7.22
N GLU A 185 -19.30 10.26 6.03
CA GLU A 185 -20.13 9.87 4.91
C GLU A 185 -19.39 8.83 4.08
N TYR A 186 -20.08 7.78 3.70
CA TYR A 186 -19.53 6.74 2.85
C TYR A 186 -20.41 6.57 1.60
N ILE A 187 -19.78 6.72 0.44
CA ILE A 187 -20.41 6.57 -0.87
C ILE A 187 -19.71 5.42 -1.57
N THR A 188 -20.42 4.35 -1.90
CA THR A 188 -19.89 3.24 -2.71
C THR A 188 -20.48 3.31 -4.09
N ILE A 189 -19.63 3.29 -5.12
CA ILE A 189 -20.03 3.27 -6.52
C ILE A 189 -19.42 2.02 -7.16
N GLN A 190 -20.27 1.18 -7.73
CA GLN A 190 -19.87 -0.08 -8.34
C GLN A 190 -20.27 -0.12 -9.80
N GLY A 191 -19.40 -0.63 -10.66
CA GLY A 191 -19.62 -0.79 -12.09
C GLY A 191 -18.38 -1.30 -12.80
N THR A 192 -18.48 -1.57 -14.08
CA THR A 192 -17.29 -1.92 -14.86
C THR A 192 -16.30 -0.75 -14.90
N ALA A 193 -15.02 -1.02 -15.14
CA ALA A 193 -14.00 0.04 -15.28
C ALA A 193 -14.44 1.12 -16.29
N THR A 194 -15.02 0.71 -17.43
CA THR A 194 -15.56 1.61 -18.45
C THR A 194 -16.76 2.42 -17.95
N ALA A 195 -17.65 1.80 -17.16
CA ALA A 195 -18.79 2.51 -16.59
C ALA A 195 -18.35 3.56 -15.57
N LEU A 196 -17.37 3.25 -14.72
CA LEU A 196 -16.78 4.19 -13.76
C LEU A 196 -16.06 5.35 -14.46
N GLU A 197 -15.36 5.08 -15.56
CA GLU A 197 -14.71 6.10 -16.37
C GLU A 197 -15.73 7.11 -16.95
N ARG A 198 -16.85 6.61 -17.49
CA ARG A 198 -17.92 7.47 -18.05
C ARG A 198 -18.48 8.45 -17.02
N ILE A 199 -18.59 8.05 -15.78
CA ILE A 199 -19.13 8.89 -14.70
C ILE A 199 -18.05 9.68 -13.94
N GLY A 200 -16.79 9.67 -14.39
CA GLY A 200 -15.68 10.32 -13.70
C GLY A 200 -15.91 11.80 -13.39
N GLY A 201 -16.67 12.53 -14.23
CA GLY A 201 -17.09 13.91 -13.95
C GLY A 201 -18.06 14.01 -12.78
N MET A 202 -18.99 13.07 -12.64
CA MET A 202 -19.92 13.01 -11.51
C MET A 202 -19.18 12.65 -10.22
N ILE A 203 -18.25 11.70 -10.27
CA ILE A 203 -17.40 11.37 -9.13
C ILE A 203 -16.66 12.61 -8.64
N SER A 204 -16.09 13.39 -9.55
CA SER A 204 -15.41 14.64 -9.21
C SER A 204 -16.36 15.65 -8.53
N ALA A 205 -17.61 15.72 -8.98
CA ALA A 205 -18.63 16.61 -8.39
C ALA A 205 -19.08 16.19 -6.99
N LEU A 206 -18.95 14.90 -6.63
CA LEU A 206 -19.24 14.40 -5.28
C LEU A 206 -18.15 14.76 -4.26
N THR A 207 -16.99 15.28 -4.69
CA THR A 207 -15.95 15.73 -3.76
C THR A 207 -16.38 17.06 -3.11
N ILE A 208 -16.00 17.24 -1.83
CA ILE A 208 -16.37 18.48 -1.12
C ILE A 208 -15.45 19.61 -1.58
N GLY A 209 -15.99 20.54 -2.35
CA GLY A 209 -15.45 21.81 -2.80
C GLY A 209 -13.94 22.07 -2.61
N GLU A 210 -13.62 23.10 -1.83
CA GLU A 210 -12.25 23.57 -1.54
C GLU A 210 -11.46 22.66 -0.55
N LEU A 211 -12.10 21.61 0.01
CA LEU A 211 -11.43 20.75 0.98
C LEU A 211 -10.36 19.88 0.31
N PRO A 212 -9.31 19.51 1.06
CA PRO A 212 -8.30 18.58 0.57
C PRO A 212 -8.92 17.27 0.05
N LYS A 213 -8.31 16.72 -0.98
CA LYS A 213 -8.73 15.49 -1.64
C LYS A 213 -7.56 14.54 -1.73
N PHE A 214 -7.77 13.31 -1.30
CA PHE A 214 -6.78 12.24 -1.39
C PHE A 214 -7.34 11.11 -2.22
N LEU A 215 -6.51 10.49 -3.05
CA LEU A 215 -6.85 9.32 -3.83
C LEU A 215 -5.98 8.14 -3.38
N TRP A 216 -6.58 7.12 -2.82
CA TRP A 216 -5.90 5.83 -2.64
C TRP A 216 -6.21 4.93 -3.83
N TRP A 217 -5.21 4.76 -4.68
CA TRP A 217 -5.31 3.91 -5.85
C TRP A 217 -4.72 2.54 -5.54
N LYS A 218 -5.57 1.53 -5.34
CA LYS A 218 -5.19 0.18 -4.92
C LYS A 218 -4.98 -0.78 -6.10
N ALA A 219 -5.22 -0.33 -7.31
CA ALA A 219 -4.93 -1.07 -8.54
C ALA A 219 -3.52 -0.76 -9.06
N THR A 220 -3.11 -1.45 -10.12
CA THR A 220 -1.86 -1.19 -10.83
C THR A 220 -1.76 0.28 -11.25
N PRO A 221 -0.63 0.96 -11.01
CA PRO A 221 -0.43 2.33 -11.49
C PRO A 221 -0.36 2.35 -13.01
N ASP A 222 -1.43 2.85 -13.62
CA ASP A 222 -1.51 3.00 -15.08
C ASP A 222 -1.63 4.48 -15.45
N PRO A 223 -0.54 5.09 -15.99
CA PRO A 223 -0.57 6.48 -16.42
C PRO A 223 -1.49 6.74 -17.61
N ASP A 224 -1.97 5.72 -18.30
CA ASP A 224 -2.89 5.88 -19.44
C ASP A 224 -4.36 5.72 -19.06
N ASN A 225 -4.65 5.25 -17.85
CA ASN A 225 -6.02 5.15 -17.37
C ASN A 225 -6.68 6.53 -17.23
N ILE A 226 -7.77 6.74 -17.97
CA ILE A 226 -8.46 8.05 -18.08
C ILE A 226 -9.08 8.45 -16.72
N LEU A 227 -9.69 7.48 -16.00
CA LEU A 227 -10.27 7.75 -14.69
C LEU A 227 -9.18 8.13 -13.68
N PHE A 228 -8.06 7.40 -13.68
CA PHE A 228 -6.90 7.72 -12.85
C PHE A 228 -6.41 9.14 -13.09
N LYS A 229 -6.12 9.50 -14.36
CA LYS A 229 -5.67 10.86 -14.74
C LYS A 229 -6.62 11.94 -14.22
N ARG A 230 -7.92 11.74 -14.39
CA ARG A 230 -8.94 12.70 -13.96
C ARG A 230 -8.95 12.87 -12.45
N LEU A 231 -8.96 11.75 -11.70
CA LEU A 231 -9.01 11.79 -10.24
C LEU A 231 -7.70 12.30 -9.63
N ALA A 232 -6.55 11.86 -10.15
CA ALA A 232 -5.25 12.36 -9.74
C ALA A 232 -5.12 13.88 -9.96
N GLY A 233 -5.67 14.39 -11.07
CA GLY A 233 -5.65 15.83 -11.39
C GLY A 233 -6.47 16.73 -10.47
N ILE A 234 -7.40 16.19 -9.69
CA ILE A 234 -8.19 16.95 -8.70
C ILE A 234 -7.77 16.69 -7.26
N CYS A 235 -6.93 15.69 -7.01
CA CYS A 235 -6.47 15.32 -5.69
C CYS A 235 -5.17 16.02 -5.31
N ASN A 236 -5.02 16.32 -4.03
CA ASN A 236 -3.81 16.91 -3.48
C ASN A 236 -2.67 15.88 -3.37
N SER A 237 -3.03 14.60 -3.22
CA SER A 237 -2.06 13.50 -3.18
C SER A 237 -2.72 12.21 -3.65
N VAL A 238 -1.95 11.39 -4.37
CA VAL A 238 -2.28 10.01 -4.72
C VAL A 238 -1.48 9.08 -3.84
N ILE A 239 -2.12 8.07 -3.28
CA ILE A 239 -1.52 7.12 -2.36
C ILE A 239 -1.52 5.74 -3.03
N PHE A 240 -0.36 5.10 -3.04
CA PHE A 240 -0.18 3.70 -3.44
C PHE A 240 0.30 2.87 -2.26
N ASP A 241 0.25 1.55 -2.42
CA ASP A 241 0.95 0.60 -1.57
C ASP A 241 1.74 -0.36 -2.47
N SER A 242 3.01 -0.09 -2.66
CA SER A 242 3.86 -0.86 -3.57
C SER A 242 4.13 -2.30 -3.10
N SER A 243 3.74 -2.67 -1.88
CA SER A 243 3.77 -4.07 -1.44
C SER A 243 2.82 -4.96 -2.22
N SER A 244 1.77 -4.37 -2.83
CA SER A 244 0.76 -5.09 -3.60
C SER A 244 1.01 -5.10 -5.12
N PHE A 245 2.12 -4.55 -5.59
CA PHE A 245 2.43 -4.48 -7.02
C PHE A 245 2.69 -5.86 -7.63
N SER A 246 2.07 -6.13 -8.76
CA SER A 246 2.24 -7.38 -9.51
C SER A 246 3.54 -7.39 -10.32
N GLU A 247 3.94 -6.23 -10.85
CA GLU A 247 5.19 -6.00 -11.57
C GLU A 247 6.04 -4.93 -10.86
N PRO A 248 6.63 -5.25 -9.71
CA PRO A 248 7.17 -4.27 -8.77
C PRO A 248 8.14 -3.26 -9.38
N GLU A 249 9.05 -3.70 -10.23
CA GLU A 249 10.06 -2.83 -10.83
C GLU A 249 9.43 -1.88 -11.87
N ASP A 250 8.58 -2.41 -12.75
CA ASP A 250 7.92 -1.63 -13.77
C ASP A 250 6.93 -0.63 -13.15
N ASP A 251 6.21 -1.05 -12.11
CA ASP A 251 5.26 -0.20 -11.40
C ASP A 251 5.96 0.95 -10.65
N LEU A 252 7.12 0.70 -10.02
CA LEU A 252 7.95 1.76 -9.44
C LEU A 252 8.44 2.75 -10.51
N ALA A 253 8.82 2.25 -11.69
CA ALA A 253 9.22 3.11 -12.80
C ALA A 253 8.05 3.95 -13.33
N ARG A 254 6.82 3.38 -13.39
CA ARG A 254 5.59 4.12 -13.73
C ARG A 254 5.29 5.22 -12.72
N ILE A 255 5.42 4.94 -11.42
CA ILE A 255 5.24 5.94 -10.35
C ILE A 255 6.25 7.07 -10.49
N GLN A 256 7.52 6.79 -10.77
CA GLN A 256 8.52 7.82 -11.03
C GLN A 256 8.09 8.73 -12.20
N GLY A 257 7.58 8.15 -13.29
CA GLY A 257 7.05 8.91 -14.42
C GLY A 257 5.86 9.80 -14.06
N LEU A 258 4.99 9.36 -13.15
CA LEU A 258 3.86 10.16 -12.65
C LEU A 258 4.35 11.35 -11.79
N ILE A 259 5.37 11.15 -10.96
CA ILE A 259 5.98 12.22 -10.16
C ILE A 259 6.63 13.27 -11.08
N GLU A 260 7.32 12.85 -12.14
CA GLU A 260 7.90 13.74 -13.15
C GLU A 260 6.83 14.57 -13.88
N GLN A 261 5.59 14.08 -13.98
CA GLN A 261 4.44 14.81 -14.49
C GLN A 261 3.82 15.76 -13.46
N GLY A 262 4.36 15.84 -12.26
CA GLY A 262 3.92 16.75 -11.20
C GLY A 262 2.80 16.21 -10.32
N ILE A 263 2.49 14.92 -10.38
CA ILE A 263 1.53 14.27 -9.48
C ILE A 263 2.20 14.04 -8.13
N HIS A 264 1.59 14.50 -7.05
CA HIS A 264 2.06 14.24 -5.70
C HIS A 264 1.67 12.83 -5.29
N ILE A 265 2.66 11.97 -5.12
CA ILE A 265 2.45 10.56 -4.79
C ILE A 265 3.05 10.26 -3.42
N ALA A 266 2.36 9.41 -2.66
CA ALA A 266 2.84 8.80 -1.44
C ALA A 266 2.76 7.28 -1.57
N ASP A 267 3.71 6.56 -0.98
CA ASP A 267 3.72 5.11 -0.94
C ASP A 267 3.69 4.61 0.51
N LEU A 268 2.70 3.79 0.84
CA LEU A 268 2.58 3.21 2.18
C LEU A 268 3.73 2.24 2.47
N ASN A 269 4.21 1.55 1.44
CA ASN A 269 5.33 0.63 1.58
C ASN A 269 6.66 1.36 1.89
N TRP A 270 6.85 2.56 1.35
CA TRP A 270 7.93 3.44 1.75
C TRP A 270 7.86 3.82 3.24
N ARG A 271 6.65 3.98 3.79
CA ARG A 271 6.47 4.28 5.22
C ARG A 271 6.93 3.14 6.13
N ARG A 272 6.81 1.88 5.66
CA ARG A 272 7.30 0.71 6.40
C ARG A 272 8.82 0.71 6.56
N LEU A 273 9.54 1.40 5.69
CA LEU A 273 11.00 1.52 5.77
C LEU A 273 11.48 2.49 6.84
N ALA A 274 10.61 3.29 7.45
CA ALA A 274 11.01 4.35 8.39
C ALA A 274 11.85 3.83 9.55
N ALA A 275 11.48 2.70 10.16
CA ALA A 275 12.24 2.10 11.25
C ALA A 275 13.62 1.59 10.80
N TRP A 276 13.74 1.03 9.60
CA TRP A 276 15.00 0.60 9.02
C TRP A 276 15.92 1.77 8.71
N GLN A 277 15.37 2.86 8.18
CA GLN A 277 16.10 4.10 7.89
C GLN A 277 16.60 4.76 9.16
N GLU A 278 15.75 4.84 10.20
CA GLU A 278 16.09 5.41 11.51
C GLU A 278 17.24 4.65 12.17
N LEU A 279 17.13 3.31 12.30
CA LEU A 279 18.19 2.49 12.87
C LEU A 279 19.49 2.54 12.06
N THR A 280 19.40 2.61 10.73
CA THR A 280 20.59 2.76 9.88
C THR A 280 21.28 4.09 10.12
N ALA A 281 20.51 5.18 10.22
CA ALA A 281 21.06 6.50 10.52
C ALA A 281 21.70 6.54 11.91
N GLU A 282 21.02 6.01 12.93
CA GLU A 282 21.51 5.92 14.31
C GLU A 282 22.83 5.13 14.43
N ALA A 283 23.03 4.11 13.58
CA ALA A 283 24.27 3.34 13.55
C ALA A 283 25.51 4.19 13.22
N PHE A 284 25.32 5.27 12.45
CA PHE A 284 26.39 6.18 12.02
C PHE A 284 26.30 7.58 12.63
N ASP A 285 25.40 7.83 13.56
CA ASP A 285 25.29 9.09 14.30
C ASP A 285 26.52 9.41 15.17
N PRO A 286 27.15 8.41 15.86
CA PRO A 286 28.36 8.66 16.63
C PRO A 286 29.45 9.26 15.74
N PRO A 287 30.12 10.35 16.17
CA PRO A 287 31.14 11.04 15.35
C PRO A 287 32.22 10.12 14.80
N GLU A 288 32.65 9.15 15.60
CA GLU A 288 33.67 8.16 15.23
C GLU A 288 33.23 7.19 14.13
N ARG A 289 31.93 7.04 13.92
CA ARG A 289 31.36 6.17 12.87
C ARG A 289 30.91 6.93 11.63
N ARG A 290 30.70 8.23 11.76
CA ARG A 290 30.25 9.07 10.65
C ARG A 290 31.24 9.06 9.50
N ASP A 291 32.55 9.13 9.82
CA ASP A 291 33.61 9.05 8.82
C ASP A 291 33.74 7.64 8.24
N ALA A 292 33.42 6.60 9.03
CA ALA A 292 33.44 5.22 8.56
C ALA A 292 32.35 4.90 7.53
N LEU A 293 31.27 5.66 7.49
CA LEU A 293 30.22 5.51 6.47
C LEU A 293 30.76 5.67 5.03
N ILE A 294 31.78 6.51 4.84
CA ILE A 294 32.43 6.73 3.54
C ILE A 294 33.20 5.47 3.09
N GLU A 295 33.61 4.62 4.04
CA GLU A 295 34.33 3.38 3.77
C GLU A 295 33.43 2.22 3.36
N VAL A 296 32.10 2.35 3.50
CA VAL A 296 31.16 1.32 3.04
C VAL A 296 31.28 1.12 1.53
N ASP A 297 31.62 -0.10 1.12
CA ASP A 297 31.71 -0.50 -0.28
C ASP A 297 30.93 -1.77 -0.60
N ARG A 298 30.29 -2.39 0.41
CA ARG A 298 29.41 -3.56 0.24
C ARG A 298 28.13 -3.40 1.01
N VAL A 299 27.01 -3.66 0.33
CA VAL A 299 25.65 -3.64 0.87
C VAL A 299 24.99 -4.98 0.57
N THR A 300 24.47 -5.66 1.58
CA THR A 300 23.64 -6.85 1.39
C THR A 300 22.27 -6.58 2.02
N ILE A 301 21.21 -6.80 1.25
CA ILE A 301 19.82 -6.63 1.69
C ILE A 301 19.07 -7.92 1.43
N ASN A 302 18.63 -8.56 2.51
CA ASN A 302 17.77 -9.73 2.45
C ASN A 302 16.32 -9.29 2.65
N TYR A 303 15.42 -9.77 1.81
CA TYR A 303 14.00 -9.49 1.87
C TYR A 303 13.20 -10.79 1.66
N GLU A 304 11.93 -10.81 2.02
CA GLU A 304 11.03 -11.93 1.73
C GLU A 304 10.83 -12.07 0.22
N LYS A 305 11.05 -13.28 -0.29
CA LYS A 305 10.94 -13.53 -1.73
C LYS A 305 9.52 -13.23 -2.23
N GLY A 306 9.42 -12.51 -3.35
CA GLY A 306 8.16 -12.21 -4.04
C GLY A 306 8.04 -10.75 -4.45
N ASN A 307 8.34 -9.80 -3.56
CA ASN A 307 8.26 -8.38 -3.89
C ASN A 307 9.53 -7.63 -3.45
N PRO A 308 10.40 -7.18 -4.38
CA PRO A 308 11.65 -6.51 -4.05
C PRO A 308 11.50 -5.01 -3.78
N THR A 309 10.29 -4.43 -3.75
CA THR A 309 10.09 -2.97 -3.68
C THR A 309 10.74 -2.35 -2.47
N GLN A 310 10.59 -2.93 -1.27
CA GLN A 310 11.23 -2.40 -0.07
C GLN A 310 12.75 -2.41 -0.18
N ALA A 311 13.33 -3.52 -0.65
CA ALA A 311 14.79 -3.65 -0.82
C ALA A 311 15.34 -2.65 -1.83
N LEU A 312 14.67 -2.47 -2.97
CA LEU A 312 15.04 -1.50 -4.00
C LEU A 312 14.91 -0.05 -3.51
N MET A 313 13.82 0.28 -2.83
CA MET A 313 13.61 1.63 -2.29
C MET A 313 14.58 1.95 -1.17
N PHE A 314 14.89 0.99 -0.29
CA PHE A 314 15.90 1.18 0.76
C PHE A 314 17.28 1.40 0.17
N LEU A 315 17.68 0.60 -0.84
CA LEU A 315 18.94 0.78 -1.55
C LEU A 315 18.99 2.13 -2.27
N GLY A 316 17.90 2.54 -2.91
CA GLY A 316 17.75 3.85 -3.54
C GLY A 316 17.89 5.00 -2.53
N TRP A 317 17.29 4.85 -1.35
CA TRP A 317 17.45 5.80 -0.24
C TRP A 317 18.93 5.93 0.18
N LEU A 318 19.58 4.80 0.46
CA LEU A 318 20.97 4.78 0.88
C LEU A 318 21.87 5.43 -0.19
N ALA A 319 21.69 5.05 -1.45
CA ALA A 319 22.45 5.59 -2.57
C ALA A 319 22.21 7.09 -2.78
N SER A 320 20.96 7.56 -2.62
CA SER A 320 20.64 8.99 -2.72
C SER A 320 21.32 9.81 -1.62
N ARG A 321 21.31 9.30 -0.36
CA ARG A 321 21.97 9.99 0.78
C ARG A 321 23.49 10.02 0.64
N LEU A 322 24.10 8.94 0.15
CA LEU A 322 25.54 8.80 0.00
C LEU A 322 26.06 9.28 -1.38
N LYS A 323 25.15 9.78 -2.22
CA LYS A 323 25.46 10.28 -3.58
C LYS A 323 26.15 9.21 -4.45
N TRP A 324 25.68 7.98 -4.34
CA TRP A 324 26.12 6.88 -5.18
C TRP A 324 25.35 6.90 -6.50
N ARG A 325 26.04 6.76 -7.60
CA ARG A 325 25.45 6.69 -8.94
C ARG A 325 25.44 5.24 -9.42
N PRO A 326 24.28 4.67 -9.78
CA PRO A 326 24.21 3.29 -10.28
C PRO A 326 24.88 3.19 -11.67
N VAL A 327 25.61 2.07 -11.89
CA VAL A 327 26.34 1.81 -13.15
C VAL A 327 26.02 0.47 -13.78
N SER A 328 25.59 -0.54 -13.00
CA SER A 328 25.07 -1.80 -13.52
C SER A 328 24.01 -2.37 -12.61
N TYR A 329 23.10 -3.14 -13.20
CA TYR A 329 22.10 -3.93 -12.50
C TYR A 329 21.95 -5.27 -13.22
N GLU A 330 22.25 -6.36 -12.53
CA GLU A 330 22.22 -7.72 -13.04
C GLU A 330 21.23 -8.55 -12.23
N LYS A 331 20.32 -9.23 -12.90
CA LYS A 331 19.32 -10.15 -12.32
C LYS A 331 19.82 -11.56 -12.54
N GLU A 332 20.35 -12.21 -11.51
CA GLU A 332 20.82 -13.60 -11.60
C GLU A 332 19.67 -14.60 -11.35
N GLY A 333 18.61 -14.19 -10.64
CA GLY A 333 17.46 -15.03 -10.34
C GLY A 333 17.82 -16.17 -9.38
N GLY A 334 17.35 -17.38 -9.69
CA GLY A 334 17.58 -18.58 -8.87
C GLY A 334 16.65 -18.67 -7.66
N ASP A 335 17.01 -19.55 -6.71
CA ASP A 335 16.19 -19.80 -5.51
C ASP A 335 16.07 -18.57 -4.61
N TYR A 336 17.06 -17.70 -4.62
CA TYR A 336 17.13 -16.48 -3.82
C TYR A 336 16.84 -15.20 -4.61
N ASP A 337 16.38 -15.29 -5.85
CA ASP A 337 16.09 -14.11 -6.70
C ASP A 337 17.18 -13.04 -6.60
N LEU A 338 18.43 -13.45 -6.80
CA LEU A 338 19.59 -12.58 -6.59
C LEU A 338 19.66 -11.44 -7.61
N LYS A 339 19.86 -10.24 -7.11
CA LYS A 339 20.05 -9.02 -7.88
C LYS A 339 21.35 -8.34 -7.44
N ARG A 340 22.22 -8.00 -8.40
CA ARG A 340 23.48 -7.30 -8.12
C ARG A 340 23.52 -5.96 -8.79
N ILE A 341 23.81 -4.95 -7.99
CA ILE A 341 23.88 -3.56 -8.41
C ILE A 341 25.26 -3.01 -8.09
N LYS A 342 25.90 -2.34 -9.06
CA LYS A 342 27.12 -1.61 -8.81
C LYS A 342 26.89 -0.11 -8.88
N PHE A 343 27.53 0.59 -7.97
CA PHE A 343 27.51 2.05 -7.92
C PHE A 343 28.94 2.59 -7.96
N VAL A 344 29.02 3.87 -8.26
CA VAL A 344 30.25 4.66 -8.13
C VAL A 344 29.97 5.84 -7.21
N SER A 345 30.77 6.00 -6.16
CA SER A 345 30.67 7.14 -5.24
C SER A 345 31.24 8.41 -5.88
N SER A 346 31.04 9.54 -5.20
CA SER A 346 31.66 10.83 -5.59
C SER A 346 33.20 10.79 -5.60
N SER A 347 33.80 9.92 -4.77
CA SER A 347 35.26 9.66 -4.73
C SER A 347 35.73 8.60 -5.73
N GLN A 348 34.89 8.18 -6.70
CA GLN A 348 35.16 7.16 -7.72
C GLN A 348 35.44 5.75 -7.16
N ARG A 349 34.99 5.47 -5.91
CA ARG A 349 35.01 4.11 -5.37
C ARG A 349 33.85 3.32 -5.93
N THR A 350 34.07 2.04 -6.20
CA THR A 350 32.99 1.10 -6.56
C THR A 350 32.32 0.59 -5.30
N ILE A 351 30.99 0.59 -5.30
CA ILE A 351 30.18 -0.01 -4.26
C ILE A 351 29.39 -1.16 -4.89
N GLU A 352 29.41 -2.32 -4.24
CA GLU A 352 28.66 -3.50 -4.66
C GLU A 352 27.48 -3.73 -3.74
N ALA A 353 26.27 -3.78 -4.29
CA ALA A 353 25.06 -4.11 -3.56
C ALA A 353 24.47 -5.43 -4.07
N GLU A 354 24.04 -6.27 -3.13
CA GLU A 354 23.36 -7.53 -3.39
C GLU A 354 22.00 -7.53 -2.69
N LEU A 355 20.94 -7.80 -3.45
CA LEU A 355 19.59 -8.02 -2.93
C LEU A 355 19.28 -9.51 -3.06
N ALA A 356 18.82 -10.14 -1.97
CA ALA A 356 18.50 -11.55 -1.94
C ALA A 356 17.06 -11.78 -1.44
N GLY A 357 16.22 -12.35 -2.29
CA GLY A 357 14.87 -12.76 -1.91
C GLY A 357 14.91 -14.12 -1.21
N ILE A 358 14.73 -14.12 0.10
CA ILE A 358 14.81 -15.32 0.94
C ILE A 358 13.46 -16.02 0.93
N PRO A 359 13.39 -17.31 0.57
CA PRO A 359 12.19 -18.12 0.76
C PRO A 359 11.92 -18.28 2.25
N THR A 360 10.90 -17.65 2.77
CA THR A 360 10.47 -17.77 4.17
C THR A 360 9.25 -18.69 4.24
N ALA A 361 9.14 -19.48 5.33
CA ALA A 361 7.96 -20.28 5.59
C ALA A 361 6.80 -19.45 6.12
N ASP A 362 7.09 -18.32 6.74
CA ASP A 362 6.14 -17.35 7.28
C ASP A 362 6.12 -16.12 6.35
N TRP A 363 5.14 -16.11 5.49
CA TRP A 363 4.80 -14.94 4.68
C TRP A 363 4.00 -14.03 5.59
N GLY A 364 4.61 -12.97 6.08
CA GLY A 364 3.89 -11.92 6.81
C GLY A 364 2.65 -11.43 6.03
N GLU A 365 1.87 -10.56 6.64
CA GLU A 365 0.70 -9.97 5.94
C GLU A 365 1.12 -9.07 4.76
N ILE A 366 2.40 -8.67 4.71
CA ILE A 366 2.96 -7.74 3.73
C ILE A 366 4.09 -8.44 2.97
N PRO A 367 3.91 -8.73 1.67
CA PRO A 367 4.93 -9.43 0.90
C PRO A 367 6.16 -8.54 0.66
N GLY A 368 7.34 -9.13 0.79
CA GLY A 368 8.62 -8.48 0.46
C GLY A 368 9.22 -7.65 1.58
N ASP A 369 8.84 -7.89 2.82
CA ASP A 369 9.42 -7.20 3.97
C ASP A 369 10.93 -7.43 4.09
N LEU A 370 11.63 -6.42 4.58
CA LEU A 370 13.07 -6.53 4.83
C LEU A 370 13.34 -7.49 6.00
N ILE A 371 14.29 -8.41 5.77
CA ILE A 371 14.73 -9.39 6.78
C ILE A 371 16.03 -8.91 7.44
N ALA A 372 17.01 -8.53 6.63
CA ALA A 372 18.31 -8.11 7.14
C ALA A 372 19.01 -7.15 6.18
N ILE A 373 19.75 -6.22 6.76
CA ILE A 373 20.61 -5.28 6.03
C ILE A 373 22.00 -5.36 6.62
N LYS A 374 23.01 -5.50 5.76
CA LYS A 374 24.41 -5.51 6.15
C LYS A 374 25.20 -4.50 5.34
N LEU A 375 25.88 -3.60 6.04
CA LEU A 375 26.81 -2.62 5.48
C LEU A 375 28.22 -3.00 5.92
N THR A 376 29.15 -3.13 4.98
CA THR A 376 30.54 -3.53 5.26
C THR A 376 31.52 -2.84 4.33
N SER A 377 32.81 -2.95 4.64
CA SER A 377 33.90 -2.53 3.79
C SER A 377 34.85 -3.68 3.52
N THR A 378 35.47 -3.67 2.35
CA THR A 378 36.62 -4.53 2.03
C THR A 378 37.90 -4.08 2.76
N ASN A 379 37.93 -2.84 3.25
CA ASN A 379 38.98 -2.38 4.16
C ASN A 379 38.70 -2.93 5.57
N LEU A 380 39.52 -3.91 6.01
CA LEU A 380 39.39 -4.58 7.30
C LEU A 380 39.66 -3.66 8.51
N GLU A 381 40.32 -2.52 8.28
CA GLU A 381 40.56 -1.51 9.31
C GLU A 381 39.39 -0.54 9.48
N ALA A 382 38.39 -0.59 8.58
CA ALA A 382 37.23 0.29 8.65
C ALA A 382 36.22 -0.17 9.71
N ASP A 383 35.80 0.74 10.59
CA ASP A 383 34.79 0.52 11.61
C ASP A 383 33.36 0.79 11.09
N CYS A 384 33.01 0.18 9.96
CA CYS A 384 31.73 0.41 9.30
C CYS A 384 30.81 -0.84 9.21
N CYS A 385 31.19 -1.95 9.86
CA CYS A 385 30.34 -3.12 9.86
C CYS A 385 29.07 -2.87 10.69
N THR A 386 27.94 -2.87 10.00
CA THR A 386 26.61 -2.68 10.62
C THR A 386 25.69 -3.75 10.10
N VAL A 387 24.99 -4.42 10.98
CA VAL A 387 24.00 -5.43 10.67
C VAL A 387 22.69 -5.06 11.34
N LEU A 388 21.64 -4.94 10.56
CA LEU A 388 20.27 -4.75 11.01
C LEU A 388 19.51 -6.01 10.66
N CYS A 389 18.82 -6.62 11.62
CA CYS A 389 18.03 -7.82 11.39
C CYS A 389 16.63 -7.64 11.97
N SER A 390 15.61 -8.15 11.26
CA SER A 390 14.30 -8.39 11.84
C SER A 390 14.33 -9.71 12.61
N GLU A 391 13.69 -9.75 13.78
CA GLU A 391 13.53 -10.99 14.57
C GLU A 391 12.07 -11.44 14.52
N THR A 392 11.85 -12.73 14.60
CA THR A 392 10.50 -13.36 14.62
C THR A 392 9.63 -12.89 15.79
N THR A 393 10.20 -12.18 16.75
CA THR A 393 9.51 -11.61 17.93
C THR A 393 8.92 -10.22 17.67
N GLY A 394 8.95 -9.71 16.41
CA GLY A 394 8.49 -8.36 16.08
C GLY A 394 9.43 -7.26 16.57
N CYS A 395 10.72 -7.54 16.64
CA CYS A 395 11.78 -6.60 16.99
C CYS A 395 12.81 -6.49 15.88
N MET A 396 13.38 -5.31 15.72
CA MET A 396 14.59 -5.09 14.93
C MET A 396 15.81 -5.02 15.84
N ARG A 397 16.89 -5.62 15.41
CA ARG A 397 18.15 -5.64 16.14
C ARG A 397 19.24 -5.00 15.29
N MET A 398 19.98 -4.08 15.89
CA MET A 398 21.16 -3.48 15.32
C MET A 398 22.42 -4.01 16.01
N GLU A 399 23.36 -4.47 15.20
CA GLU A 399 24.73 -4.77 15.61
C GLU A 399 25.68 -3.89 14.84
N ALA A 400 26.51 -3.14 15.53
CA ALA A 400 27.51 -2.30 14.92
C ALA A 400 28.87 -2.52 15.59
N GLY A 401 29.95 -2.58 14.79
CA GLY A 401 31.28 -2.81 15.34
C GLY A 401 32.35 -2.69 14.29
N GLY A 402 33.59 -2.45 14.74
CA GLY A 402 34.77 -2.35 13.91
C GLY A 402 35.54 -3.67 13.78
N GLY A 403 36.03 -3.92 12.56
CA GLY A 403 36.89 -5.04 12.25
C GLY A 403 36.25 -6.42 12.41
N ALA A 404 37.03 -7.49 12.30
CA ALA A 404 36.58 -8.88 12.41
C ALA A 404 36.18 -9.29 13.85
N GLN A 405 36.16 -8.40 14.82
CA GLN A 405 35.89 -8.68 16.21
C GLN A 405 34.59 -8.04 16.70
N ALA A 406 33.61 -8.91 16.93
CA ALA A 406 32.44 -8.72 17.77
C ALA A 406 31.56 -7.49 17.44
N CYS A 407 30.66 -7.63 16.48
CA CYS A 407 29.44 -6.83 16.48
C CYS A 407 28.79 -6.91 17.86
N ARG A 408 28.57 -5.76 18.51
CA ARG A 408 27.87 -5.68 19.78
C ARG A 408 26.44 -5.24 19.52
N ILE A 409 25.47 -5.90 20.16
CA ILE A 409 24.08 -5.44 20.15
C ILE A 409 24.07 -4.05 20.76
N GLN A 410 23.62 -3.06 20.00
CA GLN A 410 23.57 -1.68 20.47
C GLN A 410 22.14 -1.20 20.69
N GLN A 411 21.19 -1.72 19.91
CA GLN A 411 19.82 -1.26 19.98
C GLN A 411 18.83 -2.35 19.54
N VAL A 412 17.66 -2.35 20.17
CA VAL A 412 16.51 -3.16 19.80
C VAL A 412 15.31 -2.23 19.69
N SER A 413 14.69 -2.19 18.52
CA SER A 413 13.46 -1.43 18.27
C SER A 413 12.33 -2.39 17.96
N ALA A 414 11.11 -2.04 18.38
CA ALA A 414 9.94 -2.81 18.01
C ALA A 414 9.66 -2.63 16.51
N LEU A 415 9.56 -3.73 15.80
CA LEU A 415 9.04 -3.77 14.43
C LEU A 415 7.57 -4.12 14.54
N ALA A 416 6.70 -3.14 14.36
CA ALA A 416 5.27 -3.39 14.27
C ALA A 416 4.94 -3.77 12.82
N ASP A 417 4.16 -4.85 12.66
CA ASP A 417 3.53 -5.14 11.38
C ASP A 417 2.58 -3.97 11.04
N GLN A 418 3.01 -3.16 10.09
CA GLN A 418 2.33 -1.89 9.78
C GLN A 418 1.36 -2.11 8.64
N LYS A 419 0.13 -2.49 9.00
CA LYS A 419 -0.98 -2.61 8.04
C LYS A 419 -1.25 -1.28 7.34
N ALA A 420 -1.68 -1.36 6.09
CA ALA A 420 -1.98 -0.20 5.26
C ALA A 420 -2.94 0.79 5.95
N GLU A 421 -3.93 0.28 6.70
CA GLU A 421 -4.93 1.09 7.39
C GLU A 421 -4.33 2.04 8.44
N PHE A 422 -3.32 1.57 9.19
CA PHE A 422 -2.64 2.40 10.19
C PHE A 422 -1.76 3.45 9.52
N LEU A 423 -0.97 3.05 8.52
CA LEU A 423 -0.09 3.95 7.77
C LEU A 423 -0.89 5.02 7.01
N LEU A 424 -2.05 4.64 6.48
CA LEU A 424 -2.93 5.54 5.76
C LEU A 424 -3.44 6.66 6.67
N SER A 425 -3.83 6.34 7.91
CA SER A 425 -4.25 7.36 8.89
C SER A 425 -3.16 8.40 9.17
N GLU A 426 -1.90 7.97 9.22
CA GLU A 426 -0.76 8.89 9.35
C GLU A 426 -0.49 9.67 8.07
N GLN A 427 -0.61 9.01 6.91
CA GLN A 427 -0.37 9.64 5.61
C GLN A 427 -1.39 10.75 5.33
N LEU A 428 -2.66 10.57 5.68
CA LEU A 428 -3.71 11.57 5.50
C LEU A 428 -3.49 12.86 6.32
N ARG A 429 -2.58 12.85 7.29
CA ARG A 429 -2.15 14.04 8.06
C ARG A 429 -0.96 14.76 7.42
N ARG A 430 -0.30 14.17 6.43
CA ARG A 430 0.90 14.71 5.76
C ARG A 430 0.54 15.14 4.35
N TRP A 431 0.39 16.46 4.16
CA TRP A 431 -0.13 17.03 2.91
C TRP A 431 0.95 17.52 1.95
N GLY A 432 2.20 17.51 2.38
CA GLY A 432 3.34 17.97 1.59
C GLY A 432 4.00 16.86 0.80
N ARG A 433 4.86 17.26 -0.13
CA ARG A 433 5.75 16.35 -0.87
C ARG A 433 6.71 15.68 0.11
N ASP A 434 6.91 14.37 -0.06
CA ASP A 434 7.99 13.65 0.63
C ASP A 434 9.26 13.69 -0.25
N VAL A 435 10.04 14.76 -0.08
CA VAL A 435 11.26 14.98 -0.87
C VAL A 435 12.24 13.82 -0.70
N LEU A 436 12.32 13.25 0.51
CA LEU A 436 13.20 12.12 0.78
C LEU A 436 12.81 10.89 -0.04
N TRP A 437 11.52 10.61 -0.14
CA TRP A 437 11.01 9.52 -0.96
C TRP A 437 11.23 9.76 -2.45
N GLU A 438 10.90 10.95 -2.95
CA GLU A 438 11.05 11.31 -4.36
C GLU A 438 12.53 11.21 -4.82
N GLU A 439 13.48 11.71 -4.02
CA GLU A 439 14.92 11.57 -4.30
C GLU A 439 15.37 10.10 -4.29
N SER A 440 14.85 9.31 -3.35
CA SER A 440 15.16 7.88 -3.25
C SER A 440 14.58 7.09 -4.42
N LEU A 441 13.34 7.36 -4.81
CA LEU A 441 12.69 6.72 -5.94
C LEU A 441 13.37 7.08 -7.27
N THR A 442 13.87 8.31 -7.42
CA THR A 442 14.63 8.71 -8.60
C THR A 442 15.83 7.79 -8.80
N VAL A 443 16.63 7.54 -7.75
CA VAL A 443 17.78 6.62 -7.83
C VAL A 443 17.30 5.17 -8.03
N THR A 444 16.22 4.75 -7.40
CA THR A 444 15.62 3.42 -7.61
C THR A 444 15.22 3.23 -9.09
N ALA A 445 14.59 4.22 -9.70
CA ALA A 445 14.21 4.16 -11.11
C ALA A 445 15.45 4.15 -12.04
N GLU A 446 16.53 4.84 -11.67
CA GLU A 446 17.82 4.74 -12.41
C GLU A 446 18.40 3.33 -12.36
N ILE A 447 18.34 2.65 -11.19
CA ILE A 447 18.76 1.25 -11.04
C ILE A 447 17.91 0.36 -11.98
N ILE A 448 16.59 0.46 -11.91
CA ILE A 448 15.66 -0.35 -12.71
C ILE A 448 15.93 -0.17 -14.22
N LYS A 449 16.13 1.06 -14.67
CA LYS A 449 16.46 1.36 -16.08
C LYS A 449 17.73 0.68 -16.59
N LEU A 450 18.68 0.36 -15.71
CA LEU A 450 19.89 -0.39 -16.08
C LEU A 450 19.64 -1.88 -16.29
N GLY A 451 18.70 -2.45 -15.54
CA GLY A 451 18.33 -3.86 -15.64
C GLY A 451 17.45 -4.21 -16.86
N ASN A 452 16.85 -3.20 -17.50
CA ASN A 452 16.00 -3.33 -18.67
C ASN A 452 16.77 -3.06 -19.99
N ARG A 453 18.08 -2.85 -19.93
CA ARG A 453 18.98 -2.71 -21.08
C ARG A 453 19.66 -4.05 -21.41
#